data_8fb7514022b3c9f67f77815d0ab8408c
#
_entry.id   8fb7514022b3c9f67f77815d0ab8408c
#
_cell.length_a   1.000
_cell.length_b   1.000
_cell.length_c   1.000
_cell.angle_alpha   90.00
_cell.angle_beta   90.00
_cell.angle_gamma   90.00
#
_symmetry.space_group_name_H-M   'P 1'
#
loop_
_entity.id
_entity.type
_entity.pdbx_description
1 polymer ?
#
loop_
_entity_poly.entity_id
_entity_poly.type
_entity_poly.pdbx_seq_one_letter_code
_entity_poly.pdbx_strand_id
1 'polypeptide(L)'
;MSPPVPERLSVVDEIKQTKPFPTKSAEAYVGLLRTADESKRHLGDLLEPAGVTLQQYNVLRILRGAGEDGLPTLTVAERMIERTPGVTRLIDRMETKGWVERRRCTEDRRRVWCKITKKGLDLLEGLDRPIEAVDAVFDAALEPDELERLIEYLDRVRAEMRASQTVAGGW
;
A
#
# COMPACT_ATOMS: atom_id res chain seq x y z
N MET A 1 -18.81 7.07 -26.94
CA MET A 1 -17.54 6.56 -27.53
C MET A 1 -16.79 5.93 -26.39
N SER A 2 -16.66 4.60 -26.36
CA SER A 2 -15.84 3.93 -25.34
C SER A 2 -14.38 4.35 -25.51
N PRO A 3 -13.63 4.60 -24.42
CA PRO A 3 -12.20 4.87 -24.53
C PRO A 3 -11.49 3.70 -25.21
N PRO A 4 -10.41 3.96 -25.95
CA PRO A 4 -9.65 2.87 -26.59
C PRO A 4 -9.15 1.93 -25.48
N VAL A 5 -9.33 0.63 -25.71
CA VAL A 5 -8.77 -0.41 -24.84
C VAL A 5 -7.25 -0.22 -24.86
N PRO A 6 -6.60 -0.04 -23.70
CA PRO A 6 -5.15 0.15 -23.66
C PRO A 6 -4.46 -1.06 -24.32
N GLU A 7 -3.41 -0.79 -25.09
CA GLU A 7 -2.58 -1.85 -25.69
C GLU A 7 -2.00 -2.73 -24.58
N ARG A 8 -2.36 -4.02 -24.58
CA ARG A 8 -1.89 -4.99 -23.59
C ARG A 8 -0.48 -5.44 -23.99
N LEU A 9 0.52 -4.69 -23.57
CA LEU A 9 1.90 -5.13 -23.70
C LEU A 9 2.20 -6.20 -22.62
N SER A 10 2.92 -7.25 -23.02
CA SER A 10 3.45 -8.21 -22.05
C SER A 10 4.58 -7.57 -21.25
N VAL A 11 4.87 -8.08 -20.05
CA VAL A 11 6.01 -7.60 -19.27
C VAL A 11 7.33 -7.78 -20.04
N VAL A 12 7.43 -8.77 -20.90
CA VAL A 12 8.58 -9.00 -21.78
C VAL A 12 8.81 -7.82 -22.71
N ASP A 13 7.74 -7.33 -23.34
CA ASP A 13 7.78 -6.20 -24.28
C ASP A 13 8.07 -4.88 -23.56
N GLU A 14 7.43 -4.65 -22.43
CA GLU A 14 7.62 -3.43 -21.63
C GLU A 14 9.07 -3.24 -21.17
N ILE A 15 9.72 -4.32 -20.67
CA ILE A 15 11.11 -4.25 -20.21
C ILE A 15 12.11 -4.50 -21.34
N LYS A 16 11.64 -4.65 -22.59
CA LYS A 16 12.46 -4.92 -23.80
C LYS A 16 13.36 -6.14 -23.60
N GLN A 17 12.80 -7.22 -23.03
CA GLN A 17 13.52 -8.45 -22.76
C GLN A 17 13.89 -9.13 -24.09
N THR A 18 15.19 -9.35 -24.32
CA THR A 18 15.69 -9.95 -25.57
C THR A 18 15.69 -11.47 -25.57
N LYS A 19 15.65 -12.09 -24.39
CA LYS A 19 15.60 -13.55 -24.23
C LYS A 19 14.36 -13.92 -23.41
N PRO A 20 13.69 -15.03 -23.70
CA PRO A 20 12.55 -15.47 -22.92
C PRO A 20 12.95 -15.73 -21.46
N PHE A 21 12.03 -15.55 -20.53
CA PHE A 21 12.25 -15.92 -19.15
C PHE A 21 12.52 -17.43 -19.01
N PRO A 22 13.41 -17.85 -18.11
CA PRO A 22 13.76 -19.26 -17.94
C PRO A 22 12.58 -20.10 -17.45
N THR A 23 11.63 -19.49 -16.73
CA THR A 23 10.41 -20.13 -16.25
C THR A 23 9.23 -19.16 -16.23
N LYS A 24 8.00 -19.69 -16.26
CA LYS A 24 6.79 -18.88 -16.08
C LYS A 24 6.73 -18.23 -14.69
N SER A 25 7.32 -18.86 -13.68
CA SER A 25 7.43 -18.26 -12.34
C SER A 25 8.32 -17.01 -12.32
N ALA A 26 9.42 -17.02 -13.08
CA ALA A 26 10.29 -15.84 -13.24
C ALA A 26 9.55 -14.70 -13.95
N GLU A 27 8.82 -14.99 -15.02
CA GLU A 27 7.99 -14.02 -15.72
C GLU A 27 6.91 -13.42 -14.82
N ALA A 28 6.18 -14.27 -14.08
CA ALA A 28 5.15 -13.85 -13.14
C ALA A 28 5.71 -12.98 -12.01
N TYR A 29 6.91 -13.32 -11.49
CA TYR A 29 7.58 -12.54 -10.46
C TYR A 29 7.94 -11.13 -10.94
N VAL A 30 8.53 -11.01 -12.14
CA VAL A 30 8.88 -9.71 -12.73
C VAL A 30 7.60 -8.91 -13.05
N GLY A 31 6.57 -9.57 -13.59
CA GLY A 31 5.26 -8.96 -13.82
C GLY A 31 4.65 -8.38 -12.54
N LEU A 32 4.69 -9.13 -11.43
CA LEU A 32 4.21 -8.66 -10.14
C LEU A 32 4.96 -7.41 -9.66
N LEU A 33 6.30 -7.41 -9.75
CA LEU A 33 7.11 -6.25 -9.36
C LEU A 33 6.80 -5.03 -10.22
N ARG A 34 6.66 -5.23 -11.55
CA ARG A 34 6.34 -4.15 -12.48
C ARG A 34 4.96 -3.56 -12.21
N THR A 35 3.96 -4.41 -12.01
CA THR A 35 2.59 -3.99 -11.69
C THR A 35 2.53 -3.25 -10.34
N ALA A 36 3.28 -3.73 -9.34
CA ALA A 36 3.35 -3.06 -8.04
C ALA A 36 3.99 -1.67 -8.12
N ASP A 37 5.05 -1.51 -8.94
CA ASP A 37 5.69 -0.21 -9.19
C ASP A 37 4.74 0.75 -9.90
N GLU A 38 4.03 0.29 -10.94
CA GLU A 38 3.05 1.08 -11.67
C GLU A 38 1.89 1.53 -10.77
N SER A 39 1.37 0.61 -9.94
CA SER A 39 0.30 0.92 -8.99
C SER A 39 0.74 1.98 -7.96
N LYS A 40 2.00 1.92 -7.49
CA LYS A 40 2.55 2.93 -6.57
C LYS A 40 2.68 4.31 -7.23
N ARG A 41 3.14 4.37 -8.48
CA ARG A 41 3.22 5.62 -9.22
C ARG A 41 1.84 6.22 -9.41
N HIS A 42 0.90 5.44 -9.92
CA HIS A 42 -0.46 5.90 -10.15
C HIS A 42 -1.10 6.46 -8.86
N LEU A 43 -0.99 5.73 -7.74
CA LEU A 43 -1.47 6.22 -6.45
C LEU A 43 -0.70 7.46 -5.98
N GLY A 44 0.62 7.52 -6.22
CA GLY A 44 1.46 8.68 -5.89
C GLY A 44 1.00 9.95 -6.61
N ASP A 45 0.71 9.87 -7.90
CA ASP A 45 0.24 10.98 -8.73
C ASP A 45 -1.12 11.53 -8.23
N LEU A 46 -2.00 10.66 -7.74
CA LEU A 46 -3.28 11.05 -7.15
C LEU A 46 -3.12 11.76 -5.78
N LEU A 47 -2.08 11.42 -5.03
CA LEU A 47 -1.80 11.98 -3.70
C LEU A 47 -0.98 13.28 -3.75
N GLU A 48 -0.19 13.49 -4.80
CA GLU A 48 0.72 14.63 -4.95
C GLU A 48 0.03 15.99 -4.80
N PRO A 49 -1.14 16.26 -5.41
CA PRO A 49 -1.83 17.54 -5.28
C PRO A 49 -2.21 17.90 -3.84
N ALA A 50 -2.40 16.89 -2.99
CA ALA A 50 -2.70 17.07 -1.57
C ALA A 50 -1.44 17.16 -0.68
N GLY A 51 -0.23 17.03 -1.25
CA GLY A 51 1.04 17.05 -0.54
C GLY A 51 1.22 15.86 0.42
N VAL A 52 0.63 14.70 0.06
CA VAL A 52 0.61 13.47 0.86
C VAL A 52 1.46 12.40 0.17
N THR A 53 2.36 11.77 0.91
CA THR A 53 3.11 10.61 0.39
C THR A 53 2.33 9.31 0.59
N LEU A 54 2.66 8.26 -0.18
CA LEU A 54 2.09 6.92 -0.03
C LEU A 54 2.15 6.41 1.40
N GLN A 55 3.29 6.58 2.07
CA GLN A 55 3.45 6.14 3.46
C GLN A 55 2.55 6.94 4.41
N GLN A 56 2.44 8.27 4.22
CA GLN A 56 1.56 9.11 5.02
C GLN A 56 0.10 8.74 4.81
N TYR A 57 -0.32 8.54 3.57
CA TYR A 57 -1.66 8.07 3.23
C TYR A 57 -1.96 6.73 3.89
N ASN A 58 -1.04 5.76 3.83
CA ASN A 58 -1.22 4.44 4.44
C ASN A 58 -1.38 4.54 5.97
N VAL A 59 -0.56 5.36 6.66
CA VAL A 59 -0.72 5.61 8.10
C VAL A 59 -2.09 6.22 8.42
N LEU A 60 -2.54 7.22 7.66
CA LEU A 60 -3.86 7.84 7.87
C LEU A 60 -4.99 6.82 7.69
N ARG A 61 -4.93 5.95 6.66
CA ARG A 61 -5.91 4.88 6.44
C ARG A 61 -5.95 3.88 7.59
N ILE A 62 -4.78 3.47 8.09
CA ILE A 62 -4.66 2.57 9.24
C ILE A 62 -5.30 3.20 10.49
N LEU A 63 -5.01 4.48 10.75
CA LEU A 63 -5.54 5.19 11.91
C LEU A 63 -7.03 5.51 11.78
N ARG A 64 -7.55 5.82 10.57
CA ARG A 64 -8.99 5.95 10.31
C ARG A 64 -9.73 4.65 10.64
N GLY A 65 -9.18 3.51 10.20
CA GLY A 65 -9.75 2.19 10.49
C GLY A 65 -9.68 1.77 11.97
N ALA A 66 -8.78 2.38 12.76
CA ALA A 66 -8.68 2.13 14.19
C ALA A 66 -9.72 2.88 15.04
N GLY A 67 -10.39 3.87 14.46
CA GLY A 67 -11.40 4.66 15.15
C GLY A 67 -10.83 5.59 16.22
N GLU A 68 -11.65 5.89 17.23
CA GLU A 68 -11.34 6.89 18.26
C GLU A 68 -10.22 6.48 19.22
N ASP A 69 -10.01 5.20 19.42
CA ASP A 69 -8.97 4.71 20.33
C ASP A 69 -7.56 4.93 19.77
N GLY A 70 -7.41 4.92 18.46
CA GLY A 70 -6.12 4.97 17.78
C GLY A 70 -5.34 3.65 17.94
N LEU A 71 -4.02 3.69 17.69
CA LEU A 71 -3.14 2.51 17.76
C LEU A 71 -1.77 2.85 18.36
N PRO A 72 -1.12 1.88 19.03
CA PRO A 72 0.29 2.00 19.34
C PRO A 72 1.14 2.19 18.07
N THR A 73 2.18 3.03 18.14
CA THR A 73 3.10 3.29 17.02
C THR A 73 3.66 2.02 16.39
N LEU A 74 3.99 1.01 17.20
CA LEU A 74 4.48 -0.28 16.71
C LEU A 74 3.42 -1.01 15.90
N THR A 75 2.17 -1.02 16.36
CA THR A 75 1.06 -1.63 15.63
C THR A 75 0.77 -0.92 14.31
N VAL A 76 0.94 0.41 14.26
CA VAL A 76 0.87 1.14 12.99
C VAL A 76 1.96 0.66 12.04
N ALA A 77 3.21 0.51 12.52
CA ALA A 77 4.33 0.02 11.72
C ALA A 77 4.10 -1.39 11.16
N GLU A 78 3.52 -2.30 11.98
CA GLU A 78 3.20 -3.68 11.60
C GLU A 78 2.11 -3.76 10.51
N ARG A 79 1.17 -2.80 10.52
CA ARG A 79 0.05 -2.75 9.56
C ARG A 79 0.38 -2.04 8.26
N MET A 80 1.53 -1.37 8.17
CA MET A 80 1.93 -0.68 6.94
C MET A 80 2.13 -1.67 5.77
N ILE A 81 1.68 -1.27 4.59
CA ILE A 81 1.87 -2.04 3.34
C ILE A 81 3.36 -2.27 3.09
N GLU A 82 4.17 -1.23 3.27
CA GLU A 82 5.63 -1.32 3.13
C GLU A 82 6.29 -1.27 4.51
N ARG A 83 7.24 -2.16 4.75
CA ARG A 83 8.11 -2.07 5.93
C ARG A 83 8.98 -0.83 5.79
N THR A 84 8.62 0.23 6.49
CA THR A 84 9.33 1.52 6.42
C THR A 84 10.22 1.69 7.64
N PRO A 85 11.56 1.68 7.48
CA PRO A 85 12.45 2.11 8.55
C PRO A 85 12.12 3.55 8.95
N GLY A 86 11.97 3.80 10.27
CA GLY A 86 11.74 5.15 10.76
C GLY A 86 10.28 5.62 10.76
N VAL A 87 9.32 4.71 10.97
CA VAL A 87 7.89 5.05 11.15
C VAL A 87 7.69 6.13 12.22
N THR A 88 8.49 6.14 13.29
CA THR A 88 8.45 7.21 14.30
C THR A 88 8.67 8.58 13.68
N ARG A 89 9.70 8.75 12.84
CA ARG A 89 9.97 10.03 12.15
C ARG A 89 8.88 10.39 11.14
N LEU A 90 8.24 9.40 10.53
CA LEU A 90 7.10 9.61 9.65
C LEU A 90 5.94 10.21 10.45
N ILE A 91 5.60 9.61 11.58
CA ILE A 91 4.55 10.07 12.49
C ILE A 91 4.89 11.44 13.07
N ASP A 92 6.16 11.73 13.44
CA ASP A 92 6.61 13.05 13.90
C ASP A 92 6.25 14.14 12.88
N ARG A 93 6.54 13.90 11.60
CA ARG A 93 6.20 14.85 10.52
C ARG A 93 4.70 15.02 10.33
N MET A 94 3.93 13.94 10.51
CA MET A 94 2.48 13.98 10.39
C MET A 94 1.83 14.72 11.57
N GLU A 95 2.40 14.59 12.76
CA GLU A 95 1.99 15.35 13.95
C GLU A 95 2.28 16.85 13.76
N THR A 96 3.47 17.19 13.23
CA THR A 96 3.81 18.59 12.90
C THR A 96 2.83 19.19 11.88
N LYS A 97 2.32 18.39 10.92
CA LYS A 97 1.27 18.81 9.98
C LYS A 97 -0.13 18.86 10.61
N GLY A 98 -0.27 18.35 11.85
CA GLY A 98 -1.52 18.27 12.57
C GLY A 98 -2.50 17.22 12.06
N TRP A 99 -2.03 16.20 11.35
CA TRP A 99 -2.85 15.11 10.82
C TRP A 99 -3.03 13.95 11.80
N VAL A 100 -2.08 13.82 12.71
CA VAL A 100 -2.01 12.79 13.75
C VAL A 100 -1.69 13.46 15.08
N GLU A 101 -2.22 12.94 16.16
CA GLU A 101 -1.82 13.27 17.52
C GLU A 101 -1.24 12.05 18.22
N ARG A 102 -0.31 12.28 19.15
CA ARG A 102 0.30 11.23 19.96
C ARG A 102 -0.03 11.40 21.42
N ARG A 103 -0.31 10.28 22.06
CA ARG A 103 -0.57 10.20 23.50
C ARG A 103 0.30 9.14 24.12
N ARG A 104 0.99 9.45 25.20
CA ARG A 104 1.68 8.43 26.00
C ARG A 104 0.64 7.58 26.72
N CYS A 105 0.85 6.28 26.76
CA CYS A 105 0.01 5.40 27.57
C CYS A 105 0.19 5.74 29.05
N THR A 106 -0.91 5.80 29.79
CA THR A 106 -0.89 6.06 31.25
C THR A 106 -0.38 4.87 32.05
N GLU A 107 -0.60 3.65 31.53
CA GLU A 107 -0.22 2.38 32.16
C GLU A 107 1.22 1.98 31.81
N ASP A 108 1.64 2.22 30.57
CA ASP A 108 3.00 1.91 30.09
C ASP A 108 3.57 3.10 29.31
N ARG A 109 4.41 3.92 29.96
CA ARG A 109 5.04 5.11 29.37
C ARG A 109 5.95 4.83 28.18
N ARG A 110 6.27 3.55 27.90
CA ARG A 110 7.04 3.12 26.73
C ARG A 110 6.16 3.04 25.49
N ARG A 111 4.82 2.94 25.66
CA ARG A 111 3.87 2.89 24.57
C ARG A 111 3.40 4.29 24.22
N VAL A 112 3.58 4.63 22.95
CA VAL A 112 3.05 5.86 22.36
C VAL A 112 1.89 5.47 21.43
N TRP A 113 0.73 5.98 21.72
CA TRP A 113 -0.47 5.82 20.92
C TRP A 113 -0.56 6.94 19.88
N CYS A 114 -1.01 6.59 18.69
CA CYS A 114 -1.27 7.51 17.59
C CYS A 114 -2.74 7.48 17.27
N LYS A 115 -3.34 8.65 17.09
CA LYS A 115 -4.73 8.84 16.66
C LYS A 115 -4.77 9.80 15.50
N ILE A 116 -5.66 9.57 14.53
CA ILE A 116 -5.93 10.53 13.48
C ILE A 116 -6.71 11.72 14.05
N THR A 117 -6.35 12.93 13.64
CA THR A 117 -7.08 14.14 14.01
C THR A 117 -8.24 14.40 13.05
N LYS A 118 -9.13 15.37 13.42
CA LYS A 118 -10.15 15.84 12.47
C LYS A 118 -9.53 16.34 11.17
N LYS A 119 -8.42 17.08 11.22
CA LYS A 119 -7.70 17.55 10.02
C LYS A 119 -7.19 16.40 9.17
N GLY A 120 -6.73 15.31 9.78
CA GLY A 120 -6.31 14.09 9.07
C GLY A 120 -7.50 13.36 8.43
N LEU A 121 -8.65 13.33 9.09
CA LEU A 121 -9.89 12.77 8.54
C LEU A 121 -10.40 13.59 7.35
N ASP A 122 -10.48 14.92 7.48
CA ASP A 122 -10.92 15.83 6.42
C ASP A 122 -10.01 15.71 5.18
N LEU A 123 -8.69 15.53 5.39
CA LEU A 123 -7.75 15.27 4.31
C LEU A 123 -8.05 13.95 3.58
N LEU A 124 -8.32 12.87 4.32
CA LEU A 124 -8.65 11.57 3.72
C LEU A 124 -9.97 11.62 2.97
N GLU A 125 -10.99 12.29 3.52
CA GLU A 125 -12.28 12.46 2.86
C GLU A 125 -12.13 13.17 1.49
N GLY A 126 -11.27 14.18 1.42
CA GLY A 126 -10.94 14.84 0.14
C GLY A 126 -10.20 13.93 -0.86
N LEU A 127 -9.55 12.87 -0.38
CA LEU A 127 -8.83 11.90 -1.20
C LEU A 127 -9.66 10.66 -1.57
N ASP A 128 -10.78 10.38 -0.88
CA ASP A 128 -11.56 9.16 -1.11
C ASP A 128 -12.01 9.06 -2.58
N ARG A 129 -12.57 10.12 -3.16
CA ARG A 129 -13.00 10.14 -4.57
C ARG A 129 -11.85 9.99 -5.59
N PRO A 130 -10.71 10.70 -5.50
CA PRO A 130 -9.55 10.43 -6.36
C PRO A 130 -9.06 8.98 -6.27
N ILE A 131 -9.09 8.38 -5.09
CA ILE A 131 -8.62 7.01 -4.87
C ILE A 131 -9.54 5.95 -5.48
N GLU A 132 -10.86 6.21 -5.59
CA GLU A 132 -11.80 5.34 -6.32
C GLU A 132 -11.36 5.11 -7.77
N ALA A 133 -10.57 6.01 -8.36
CA ALA A 133 -10.00 5.82 -9.69
C ALA A 133 -9.00 4.65 -9.76
N VAL A 134 -8.35 4.31 -8.64
CA VAL A 134 -7.46 3.12 -8.56
C VAL A 134 -8.30 1.84 -8.61
N ASP A 135 -9.40 1.80 -7.87
CA ASP A 135 -10.31 0.65 -7.84
C ASP A 135 -10.90 0.43 -9.24
N ALA A 136 -11.31 1.50 -9.92
CA ALA A 136 -11.85 1.46 -11.30
C ALA A 136 -10.87 0.85 -12.33
N VAL A 137 -9.54 0.93 -12.10
CA VAL A 137 -8.55 0.27 -12.97
C VAL A 137 -8.68 -1.24 -12.89
N PHE A 138 -8.89 -1.78 -11.70
CA PHE A 138 -9.07 -3.22 -11.49
C PHE A 138 -10.41 -3.68 -12.08
N ASP A 139 -11.49 -2.95 -11.85
CA ASP A 139 -12.82 -3.25 -12.37
C ASP A 139 -12.88 -3.18 -13.91
N ALA A 140 -12.07 -2.32 -14.53
CA ALA A 140 -11.95 -2.24 -15.99
C ALA A 140 -11.07 -3.35 -16.59
N ALA A 141 -10.15 -3.92 -15.82
CA ALA A 141 -9.19 -4.90 -16.29
C ALA A 141 -9.64 -6.35 -16.10
N LEU A 142 -10.49 -6.62 -15.08
CA LEU A 142 -10.83 -7.96 -14.61
C LEU A 142 -12.34 -8.07 -14.34
N GLU A 143 -12.91 -9.22 -14.71
CA GLU A 143 -14.25 -9.59 -14.29
C GLU A 143 -14.28 -9.94 -12.79
N PRO A 144 -15.41 -9.86 -12.10
CA PRO A 144 -15.50 -10.09 -10.65
C PRO A 144 -14.88 -11.40 -10.17
N ASP A 145 -15.07 -12.51 -10.90
CA ASP A 145 -14.49 -13.81 -10.56
C ASP A 145 -12.98 -13.88 -10.80
N GLU A 146 -12.47 -13.12 -11.77
CA GLU A 146 -11.03 -12.98 -12.01
C GLU A 146 -10.37 -12.15 -10.92
N LEU A 147 -11.05 -11.13 -10.42
CA LEU A 147 -10.58 -10.31 -9.30
C LEU A 147 -10.50 -11.14 -8.00
N GLU A 148 -11.51 -11.97 -7.70
CA GLU A 148 -11.47 -12.89 -6.56
C GLU A 148 -10.30 -13.87 -6.66
N ARG A 149 -10.06 -14.46 -7.83
CA ARG A 149 -8.91 -15.35 -8.08
C ARG A 149 -7.58 -14.62 -7.95
N LEU A 150 -7.48 -13.39 -8.43
CA LEU A 150 -6.26 -12.59 -8.26
C LEU A 150 -5.94 -12.38 -6.79
N ILE A 151 -6.94 -12.02 -5.97
CA ILE A 151 -6.79 -11.85 -4.53
C ILE A 151 -6.26 -13.15 -3.89
N GLU A 152 -6.89 -14.28 -4.20
CA GLU A 152 -6.46 -15.61 -3.68
C GLU A 152 -5.02 -15.93 -4.08
N TYR A 153 -4.63 -15.72 -5.35
CA TYR A 153 -3.28 -16.01 -5.82
C TYR A 153 -2.23 -15.12 -5.14
N LEU A 154 -2.53 -13.84 -4.97
CA LEU A 154 -1.64 -12.91 -4.25
C LEU A 154 -1.49 -13.31 -2.78
N ASP A 155 -2.55 -13.77 -2.12
CA ASP A 155 -2.49 -14.26 -0.73
C ASP A 155 -1.63 -15.51 -0.61
N ARG A 156 -1.80 -16.49 -1.51
CA ARG A 156 -1.01 -17.72 -1.55
C ARG A 156 0.48 -17.42 -1.77
N VAL A 157 0.81 -16.58 -2.75
CA VAL A 157 2.19 -16.19 -3.04
C VAL A 157 2.83 -15.49 -1.83
N ARG A 158 2.11 -14.58 -1.17
CA ARG A 158 2.60 -13.92 0.05
C ARG A 158 2.85 -14.89 1.20
N ALA A 159 1.98 -15.88 1.36
CA ALA A 159 2.13 -16.90 2.40
C ALA A 159 3.41 -17.72 2.18
N GLU A 160 3.66 -18.20 0.96
CA GLU A 160 4.86 -18.95 0.61
C GLU A 160 6.15 -18.12 0.75
N MET A 161 6.11 -16.82 0.34
CA MET A 161 7.25 -15.92 0.54
C MET A 161 7.59 -15.73 2.03
N ARG A 162 6.60 -15.68 2.92
CA ARG A 162 6.83 -15.58 4.37
C ARG A 162 7.41 -16.88 4.93
N ALA A 163 6.88 -18.04 4.52
CA ALA A 163 7.37 -19.33 4.96
C ALA A 163 8.83 -19.54 4.56
N SER A 164 9.21 -19.19 3.33
CA SER A 164 10.57 -19.30 2.84
C SER A 164 11.57 -18.39 3.58
N GLN A 165 11.16 -17.20 4.01
CA GLN A 165 12.00 -16.29 4.81
C GLN A 165 12.26 -16.83 6.22
N THR A 166 11.29 -17.53 6.82
CA THR A 166 11.43 -18.12 8.15
C THR A 166 12.48 -19.27 8.13
N VAL A 167 12.54 -20.02 7.04
CA VAL A 167 13.54 -21.10 6.85
C VAL A 167 14.94 -20.54 6.58
N ALA A 168 15.04 -19.44 5.82
CA ALA A 168 16.32 -18.82 5.48
C ALA A 168 16.94 -17.97 6.62
N GLY A 169 16.14 -17.51 7.58
CA GLY A 169 16.61 -16.72 8.73
C GLY A 169 17.13 -17.54 9.91
N GLY A 170 17.30 -18.83 9.74
CA GLY A 170 17.83 -19.78 10.75
C GLY A 170 19.35 -20.02 10.68
N TRP A 171 20.16 -19.03 10.20
CA TRP A 171 21.62 -19.09 10.20
C TRP A 171 22.23 -18.04 11.11
#